data_9ef18a682f9fee70d689690177339a92
#
_entry.id   9ef18a682f9fee70d689690177339a92
#
_cell.length_a   1.000
_cell.length_b   1.000
_cell.length_c   1.000
_cell.angle_alpha   90.00
_cell.angle_beta   90.00
_cell.angle_gamma   90.00
#
_symmetry.space_group_name_H-M   'P 1'
#
loop_
_entity.id
_entity.type
_entity.pdbx_description
1 polymer ?
#
loop_
_entity_poly.entity_id
_entity_poly.type
_entity_poly.pdbx_seq_one_letter_code
_entity_poly.pdbx_strand_id
1 'polypeptide(L)'
;MDPLHVLSASEQVARYLREELRRGTWRETMPGEDQLVAQLGVGRNTIKMALRQLEQEGLLVGQGVGRRRKIVLPEDLVKPTGMRVAILAYEEASKSLDYYVDFKNKLEAAGHTVFYAPSHLTEIKMDVRRLARMVGKTEADAWGVGAGTREVLQWFIEQKTPAFALYGRRHKLKIAGIGPDNIPAFVEATRRLIELGHHR
;
A
#
# COMPACT_ATOMS: atom_id res chain seq x y z
N MET A 1 -32.54 -12.07 4.60
CA MET A 1 -31.32 -12.90 4.59
C MET A 1 -30.91 -12.98 3.13
N ASP A 2 -29.84 -12.26 2.76
CA ASP A 2 -29.31 -12.38 1.41
C ASP A 2 -28.67 -13.76 1.23
N PRO A 3 -28.90 -14.45 0.10
CA PRO A 3 -28.33 -15.76 -0.16
C PRO A 3 -26.80 -15.67 -0.19
N LEU A 4 -26.15 -16.63 0.46
CA LEU A 4 -24.70 -16.76 0.45
C LEU A 4 -24.21 -16.97 -0.99
N HIS A 5 -23.54 -15.98 -1.57
CA HIS A 5 -23.03 -16.07 -2.94
C HIS A 5 -21.64 -16.74 -2.91
N VAL A 6 -21.61 -18.04 -3.14
CA VAL A 6 -20.34 -18.79 -3.27
C VAL A 6 -19.83 -18.63 -4.70
N LEU A 7 -18.68 -17.99 -4.86
CA LEU A 7 -18.04 -17.81 -6.17
C LEU A 7 -17.61 -19.15 -6.76
N SER A 8 -17.97 -19.40 -8.01
CA SER A 8 -17.44 -20.53 -8.80
C SER A 8 -15.94 -20.39 -9.02
N ALA A 9 -15.27 -21.50 -9.37
CA ALA A 9 -13.83 -21.48 -9.68
C ALA A 9 -13.48 -20.48 -10.79
N SER A 10 -14.34 -20.35 -11.82
CA SER A 10 -14.13 -19.37 -12.91
C SER A 10 -14.28 -17.93 -12.45
N GLU A 11 -15.23 -17.62 -11.56
CA GLU A 11 -15.40 -16.28 -10.98
C GLU A 11 -14.23 -15.91 -10.05
N GLN A 12 -13.71 -16.86 -9.29
CA GLN A 12 -12.51 -16.65 -8.46
C GLN A 12 -11.29 -16.32 -9.33
N VAL A 13 -11.09 -17.07 -10.41
CA VAL A 13 -10.02 -16.81 -11.38
C VAL A 13 -10.24 -15.47 -12.09
N ALA A 14 -11.45 -15.14 -12.52
CA ALA A 14 -11.75 -13.85 -13.15
C ALA A 14 -11.45 -12.69 -12.19
N ARG A 15 -11.81 -12.81 -10.91
CA ARG A 15 -11.49 -11.82 -9.89
C ARG A 15 -9.98 -11.65 -9.71
N TYR A 16 -9.23 -12.75 -9.64
CA TYR A 16 -7.78 -12.72 -9.54
C TYR A 16 -7.14 -12.04 -10.76
N LEU A 17 -7.51 -12.47 -11.97
CA LEU A 17 -6.99 -11.88 -13.20
C LEU A 17 -7.33 -10.39 -13.34
N ARG A 18 -8.52 -9.96 -12.90
CA ARG A 18 -8.92 -8.54 -12.88
C ARG A 18 -8.02 -7.72 -11.95
N GLU A 19 -7.70 -8.23 -10.77
CA GLU A 19 -6.76 -7.55 -9.86
C GLU A 19 -5.35 -7.47 -10.44
N GLU A 20 -4.87 -8.53 -11.10
CA GLU A 20 -3.56 -8.52 -11.76
C GLU A 20 -3.51 -7.56 -12.96
N LEU A 21 -4.60 -7.44 -13.74
CA LEU A 21 -4.75 -6.44 -14.78
C LEU A 21 -4.69 -5.02 -14.20
N ARG A 22 -5.40 -4.76 -13.09
CA ARG A 22 -5.36 -3.47 -12.38
C ARG A 22 -4.00 -3.13 -11.81
N ARG A 23 -3.23 -4.14 -11.41
CA ARG A 23 -1.83 -3.98 -10.94
C ARG A 23 -0.86 -3.73 -12.10
N GLY A 24 -1.30 -3.91 -13.34
CA GLY A 24 -0.45 -3.76 -14.52
C GLY A 24 0.55 -4.88 -14.72
N THR A 25 0.28 -6.07 -14.17
CA THR A 25 1.09 -7.28 -14.38
C THR A 25 1.24 -7.59 -15.87
N TRP A 26 0.21 -7.30 -16.66
CA TRP A 26 0.24 -7.34 -18.12
C TRP A 26 -0.27 -6.01 -18.67
N ARG A 27 0.42 -5.46 -19.68
CA ARG A 27 0.12 -4.11 -20.17
C ARG A 27 -0.64 -4.06 -21.51
N GLU A 28 -0.21 -4.83 -22.48
CA GLU A 28 -0.76 -4.78 -23.84
C GLU A 28 -1.64 -5.98 -24.17
N THR A 29 -1.13 -7.18 -23.85
CA THR A 29 -1.80 -8.43 -24.18
C THR A 29 -1.81 -9.39 -23.00
N MET A 30 -2.91 -10.14 -22.88
CA MET A 30 -3.09 -11.19 -21.90
C MET A 30 -2.25 -12.42 -22.27
N PRO A 31 -1.67 -13.16 -21.30
CA PRO A 31 -1.06 -14.47 -21.57
C PRO A 31 -2.05 -15.44 -22.20
N GLY A 32 -1.53 -16.38 -22.99
CA GLY A 32 -2.35 -17.43 -23.61
C GLY A 32 -2.97 -18.37 -22.56
N GLU A 33 -4.06 -19.06 -22.96
CA GLU A 33 -4.79 -19.97 -22.06
C GLU A 33 -3.88 -21.04 -21.45
N ASP A 34 -2.97 -21.63 -22.21
CA ASP A 34 -2.05 -22.67 -21.73
C ASP A 34 -1.04 -22.13 -20.73
N GLN A 35 -0.57 -20.90 -20.95
CA GLN A 35 0.33 -20.24 -20.02
C GLN A 35 -0.37 -19.94 -18.70
N LEU A 36 -1.63 -19.47 -18.73
CA LEU A 36 -2.42 -19.22 -17.52
C LEU A 36 -2.77 -20.53 -16.79
N VAL A 37 -3.06 -21.60 -17.51
CA VAL A 37 -3.25 -22.95 -16.92
C VAL A 37 -2.01 -23.37 -16.15
N ALA A 38 -0.83 -23.22 -16.76
CA ALA A 38 0.43 -23.57 -16.10
C ALA A 38 0.75 -22.71 -14.89
N GLN A 39 0.46 -21.40 -14.97
CA GLN A 39 0.73 -20.45 -13.89
C GLN A 39 -0.22 -20.59 -12.69
N LEU A 40 -1.50 -20.83 -12.96
CA LEU A 40 -2.55 -20.81 -11.91
C LEU A 40 -2.93 -22.24 -11.42
N GLY A 41 -2.48 -23.28 -12.10
CA GLY A 41 -2.78 -24.66 -11.71
C GLY A 41 -4.26 -25.04 -11.79
N VAL A 42 -5.05 -24.34 -12.63
CA VAL A 42 -6.50 -24.57 -12.80
C VAL A 42 -6.82 -25.11 -14.19
N GLY A 43 -7.96 -25.79 -14.32
CA GLY A 43 -8.35 -26.41 -15.60
C GLY A 43 -8.58 -25.38 -16.72
N ARG A 44 -8.28 -25.79 -17.97
CA ARG A 44 -8.43 -24.96 -19.18
C ARG A 44 -9.84 -24.34 -19.31
N ASN A 45 -10.90 -25.11 -19.01
CA ASN A 45 -12.26 -24.62 -19.07
C ASN A 45 -12.51 -23.48 -18.07
N THR A 46 -11.96 -23.56 -16.86
CA THR A 46 -12.02 -22.53 -15.83
C THR A 46 -11.37 -21.23 -16.32
N ILE A 47 -10.15 -21.33 -16.91
CA ILE A 47 -9.45 -20.20 -17.52
C ILE A 47 -10.28 -19.59 -18.65
N LYS A 48 -10.81 -20.43 -19.56
CA LYS A 48 -11.60 -19.96 -20.70
C LYS A 48 -12.86 -19.21 -20.26
N MET A 49 -13.55 -19.70 -19.25
CA MET A 49 -14.73 -19.02 -18.69
C MET A 49 -14.37 -17.70 -18.02
N ALA A 50 -13.29 -17.68 -17.23
CA ALA A 50 -12.80 -16.47 -16.60
C ALA A 50 -12.40 -15.39 -17.63
N LEU A 51 -11.69 -15.75 -18.69
CA LEU A 51 -11.31 -14.82 -19.76
C LEU A 51 -12.52 -14.30 -20.54
N ARG A 52 -13.54 -15.13 -20.80
CA ARG A 52 -14.81 -14.68 -21.39
C ARG A 52 -15.54 -13.68 -20.50
N GLN A 53 -15.55 -13.90 -19.19
CA GLN A 53 -16.13 -12.95 -18.25
C GLN A 53 -15.42 -11.58 -18.33
N LEU A 54 -14.09 -11.56 -18.38
CA LEU A 54 -13.32 -10.32 -18.54
C LEU A 54 -13.55 -9.64 -19.91
N GLU A 55 -13.79 -10.43 -20.97
CA GLU A 55 -14.23 -9.90 -22.28
C GLU A 55 -15.60 -9.25 -22.19
N GLN A 56 -16.56 -9.86 -21.50
CA GLN A 56 -17.91 -9.31 -21.27
C GLN A 56 -17.88 -8.03 -20.43
N GLU A 57 -16.95 -7.96 -19.48
CA GLU A 57 -16.69 -6.75 -18.68
C GLU A 57 -15.96 -5.64 -19.47
N GLY A 58 -15.56 -5.91 -20.72
CA GLY A 58 -14.85 -4.95 -21.58
C GLY A 58 -13.38 -4.75 -21.22
N LEU A 59 -12.82 -5.54 -20.31
CA LEU A 59 -11.42 -5.44 -19.89
C LEU A 59 -10.45 -6.13 -20.87
N LEU A 60 -10.96 -7.05 -21.67
CA LEU A 60 -10.21 -7.77 -22.70
C LEU A 60 -10.96 -7.72 -24.04
N VAL A 61 -10.21 -7.68 -25.14
CA VAL A 61 -10.76 -7.79 -26.50
C VAL A 61 -10.08 -8.94 -27.22
N GLY A 62 -10.88 -9.89 -27.71
CA GLY A 62 -10.42 -10.99 -28.53
C GLY A 62 -9.90 -10.49 -29.88
N GLN A 63 -8.72 -10.96 -30.31
CA GLN A 63 -8.10 -10.60 -31.60
C GLN A 63 -8.25 -11.68 -32.69
N GLY A 64 -9.10 -12.68 -32.45
CA GLY A 64 -9.30 -13.80 -33.36
C GLY A 64 -8.60 -15.09 -32.87
N VAL A 65 -8.86 -16.19 -33.61
CA VAL A 65 -8.35 -17.52 -33.24
C VAL A 65 -6.82 -17.53 -33.27
N GLY A 66 -6.21 -18.07 -32.21
CA GLY A 66 -4.75 -18.19 -32.06
C GLY A 66 -4.03 -16.90 -31.68
N ARG A 67 -4.72 -15.77 -31.54
CA ARG A 67 -4.12 -14.52 -31.10
C ARG A 67 -4.37 -14.26 -29.62
N ARG A 68 -3.42 -13.59 -28.96
CA ARG A 68 -3.58 -13.14 -27.56
C ARG A 68 -4.65 -12.05 -27.46
N ARG A 69 -5.41 -12.05 -26.38
CA ARG A 69 -6.41 -11.00 -26.11
C ARG A 69 -5.71 -9.67 -25.80
N LYS A 70 -6.21 -8.60 -26.41
CA LYS A 70 -5.74 -7.24 -26.09
C LYS A 70 -6.35 -6.79 -24.77
N ILE A 71 -5.55 -6.14 -23.92
CA ILE A 71 -6.00 -5.53 -22.68
C ILE A 71 -6.56 -4.14 -23.01
N VAL A 72 -7.77 -3.86 -22.54
CA VAL A 72 -8.45 -2.56 -22.70
C VAL A 72 -8.94 -2.15 -21.32
N LEU A 73 -8.05 -1.54 -20.54
CA LEU A 73 -8.42 -1.01 -19.23
C LEU A 73 -8.85 0.45 -19.41
N PRO A 74 -10.02 0.86 -18.88
CA PRO A 74 -10.37 2.27 -18.72
C PRO A 74 -9.29 2.96 -17.88
N GLU A 75 -8.95 4.21 -18.21
CA GLU A 75 -7.87 4.96 -17.54
C GLU A 75 -8.08 5.08 -16.02
N ASP A 76 -9.32 5.15 -15.58
CA ASP A 76 -9.72 5.19 -14.17
C ASP A 76 -9.53 3.85 -13.43
N LEU A 77 -9.42 2.74 -14.16
CA LEU A 77 -9.15 1.40 -13.61
C LEU A 77 -7.67 1.02 -13.63
N VAL A 78 -6.85 1.73 -14.40
CA VAL A 78 -5.39 1.56 -14.36
C VAL A 78 -4.89 2.17 -13.04
N LYS A 79 -4.80 1.35 -11.98
CA LYS A 79 -3.98 1.77 -10.84
C LYS A 79 -2.59 2.05 -11.39
N PRO A 80 -2.02 3.25 -11.15
CA PRO A 80 -0.66 3.52 -11.58
C PRO A 80 0.24 2.40 -11.07
N THR A 81 1.02 1.83 -11.96
CA THR A 81 1.98 0.76 -11.67
C THR A 81 3.00 1.29 -10.67
N GLY A 82 2.73 1.03 -9.40
CA GLY A 82 3.58 1.44 -8.30
C GLY A 82 3.56 2.94 -8.04
N MET A 83 3.26 3.33 -6.82
CA MET A 83 3.47 4.69 -6.34
C MET A 83 4.94 4.89 -6.00
N ARG A 84 5.44 6.10 -6.15
CA ARG A 84 6.69 6.56 -5.55
C ARG A 84 6.42 6.99 -4.12
N VAL A 85 6.83 6.17 -3.16
CA VAL A 85 6.59 6.43 -1.74
C VAL A 85 7.87 6.94 -1.08
N ALA A 86 7.84 8.16 -0.59
CA ALA A 86 8.94 8.72 0.19
C ALA A 86 8.77 8.41 1.68
N ILE A 87 9.82 7.92 2.33
CA ILE A 87 9.85 7.71 3.77
C ILE A 87 10.63 8.86 4.42
N LEU A 88 9.95 9.66 5.23
CA LEU A 88 10.54 10.69 6.05
C LEU A 88 10.84 10.10 7.43
N ALA A 89 12.08 9.69 7.65
CA ALA A 89 12.53 9.12 8.91
C ALA A 89 12.69 10.19 10.00
N TYR A 90 12.66 9.78 11.27
CA TYR A 90 12.91 10.67 12.40
C TYR A 90 14.37 11.18 12.38
N GLU A 91 15.32 10.27 12.26
CA GLU A 91 16.77 10.51 12.17
C GLU A 91 17.43 9.44 11.31
N GLU A 92 18.71 9.58 10.98
CA GLU A 92 19.42 8.64 10.12
C GLU A 92 19.40 7.20 10.66
N ALA A 93 19.70 7.04 11.96
CA ALA A 93 19.70 5.73 12.62
C ALA A 93 18.34 5.02 12.57
N SER A 94 17.23 5.77 12.47
CA SER A 94 15.88 5.19 12.40
C SER A 94 15.67 4.34 11.17
N LYS A 95 16.38 4.57 10.07
CA LYS A 95 16.24 3.82 8.81
C LYS A 95 16.54 2.32 8.95
N SER A 96 17.35 1.94 9.93
CA SER A 96 17.71 0.55 10.22
C SER A 96 16.79 -0.16 11.23
N LEU A 97 15.79 0.54 11.78
CA LEU A 97 14.83 -0.07 12.69
C LEU A 97 13.89 -1.03 11.92
N ASP A 98 13.63 -2.19 12.51
CA ASP A 98 12.89 -3.28 11.88
C ASP A 98 11.55 -2.83 11.25
N TYR A 99 10.82 -1.95 11.91
CA TYR A 99 9.53 -1.48 11.40
C TYR A 99 9.65 -0.55 10.17
N TYR A 100 10.76 0.18 10.00
CA TYR A 100 11.02 0.93 8.77
C TYR A 100 11.41 0.00 7.62
N VAL A 101 12.26 -0.98 7.93
CA VAL A 101 12.71 -1.99 6.96
C VAL A 101 11.50 -2.82 6.48
N ASP A 102 10.67 -3.29 7.41
CA ASP A 102 9.47 -4.07 7.10
C ASP A 102 8.44 -3.25 6.29
N PHE A 103 8.20 -2.00 6.68
CA PHE A 103 7.32 -1.10 5.95
C PHE A 103 7.80 -0.88 4.51
N LYS A 104 9.09 -0.61 4.32
CA LYS A 104 9.71 -0.47 3.01
C LYS A 104 9.56 -1.74 2.18
N ASN A 105 9.95 -2.89 2.73
CA ASN A 105 9.88 -4.18 2.04
C ASN A 105 8.45 -4.55 1.63
N LYS A 106 7.46 -4.32 2.48
CA LYS A 106 6.04 -4.58 2.16
C LYS A 106 5.53 -3.70 1.03
N LEU A 107 5.91 -2.43 0.99
CA LEU A 107 5.55 -1.54 -0.11
C LEU A 107 6.23 -1.94 -1.42
N GLU A 108 7.53 -2.30 -1.38
CA GLU A 108 8.26 -2.78 -2.56
C GLU A 108 7.68 -4.10 -3.08
N ALA A 109 7.36 -5.04 -2.19
CA ALA A 109 6.67 -6.29 -2.54
C ALA A 109 5.27 -6.06 -3.15
N ALA A 110 4.61 -4.95 -2.78
CA ALA A 110 3.35 -4.52 -3.38
C ALA A 110 3.52 -3.78 -4.74
N GLY A 111 4.76 -3.67 -5.24
CA GLY A 111 5.06 -3.06 -6.54
C GLY A 111 5.28 -1.55 -6.50
N HIS A 112 5.47 -0.95 -5.32
CA HIS A 112 5.77 0.48 -5.18
C HIS A 112 7.29 0.73 -5.24
N THR A 113 7.68 1.91 -5.72
CA THR A 113 9.07 2.39 -5.60
C THR A 113 9.22 3.16 -4.29
N VAL A 114 10.06 2.67 -3.39
CA VAL A 114 10.21 3.25 -2.05
C VAL A 114 11.61 3.83 -1.87
N PHE A 115 11.68 5.04 -1.35
CA PHE A 115 12.94 5.72 -1.08
C PHE A 115 12.84 6.58 0.18
N TYR A 116 13.99 6.86 0.79
CA TYR A 116 14.03 7.81 1.90
C TYR A 116 14.08 9.24 1.40
N ALA A 117 13.41 10.14 2.11
CA ALA A 117 13.48 11.57 1.86
C ALA A 117 14.94 12.07 1.95
N PRO A 118 15.31 13.14 1.22
CA PRO A 118 16.68 13.65 1.20
C PRO A 118 17.18 14.16 2.55
N SER A 119 16.29 14.50 3.47
CA SER A 119 16.60 14.87 4.86
C SER A 119 15.65 14.16 5.82
N HIS A 120 16.03 14.01 7.07
CA HIS A 120 15.21 13.45 8.14
C HIS A 120 14.66 14.54 9.08
N LEU A 121 13.68 14.20 9.93
CA LEU A 121 12.96 15.17 10.76
C LEU A 121 13.85 15.94 11.73
N THR A 122 14.83 15.30 12.35
CA THR A 122 15.76 15.98 13.28
C THR A 122 16.68 16.94 12.54
N GLU A 123 17.12 16.63 11.32
CA GLU A 123 17.94 17.52 10.49
C GLU A 123 17.19 18.80 10.13
N ILE A 124 15.94 18.69 9.73
CA ILE A 124 15.08 19.85 9.48
C ILE A 124 14.52 20.49 10.77
N LYS A 125 14.92 19.98 11.96
CA LYS A 125 14.50 20.48 13.29
C LYS A 125 12.98 20.47 13.49
N MET A 126 12.26 19.53 12.91
CA MET A 126 10.78 19.45 12.92
C MET A 126 10.09 20.72 12.38
N ASP A 127 10.83 21.58 11.69
CA ASP A 127 10.33 22.86 11.19
C ASP A 127 9.44 22.65 9.96
N VAL A 128 8.19 23.05 10.05
CA VAL A 128 7.18 22.87 8.99
C VAL A 128 7.54 23.64 7.71
N ARG A 129 8.22 24.78 7.80
CA ARG A 129 8.61 25.55 6.60
C ARG A 129 9.75 24.85 5.85
N ARG A 130 10.69 24.24 6.58
CA ARG A 130 11.76 23.41 5.98
C ARG A 130 11.19 22.13 5.40
N LEU A 131 10.24 21.51 6.12
CA LEU A 131 9.49 20.34 5.64
C LEU A 131 8.79 20.66 4.31
N ALA A 132 8.02 21.74 4.24
CA ALA A 132 7.29 22.14 3.03
C ALA A 132 8.21 22.34 1.83
N ARG A 133 9.38 22.97 2.04
CA ARG A 133 10.38 23.16 0.97
C ARG A 133 10.99 21.84 0.49
N MET A 134 11.25 20.90 1.40
CA MET A 134 11.77 19.58 1.06
C MET A 134 10.72 18.76 0.30
N VAL A 135 9.50 18.69 0.83
CA VAL A 135 8.40 17.95 0.19
C VAL A 135 8.09 18.51 -1.19
N GLY A 136 8.05 19.84 -1.35
CA GLY A 136 7.80 20.50 -2.64
C GLY A 136 8.88 20.26 -3.71
N LYS A 137 10.08 19.78 -3.32
CA LYS A 137 11.18 19.41 -4.22
C LYS A 137 11.30 17.90 -4.42
N THR A 138 10.50 17.11 -3.72
CA THR A 138 10.57 15.65 -3.72
C THR A 138 9.36 15.11 -4.50
N GLU A 139 9.62 14.48 -5.62
CA GLU A 139 8.58 13.82 -6.39
C GLU A 139 8.16 12.51 -5.71
N ALA A 140 7.04 12.55 -5.00
CA ALA A 140 6.44 11.40 -4.33
C ALA A 140 4.92 11.43 -4.46
N ASP A 141 4.33 10.26 -4.67
CA ASP A 141 2.87 10.07 -4.74
C ASP A 141 2.26 9.85 -3.36
N ALA A 142 3.06 9.43 -2.38
CA ALA A 142 2.66 9.24 -1.00
C ALA A 142 3.86 9.36 -0.04
N TRP A 143 3.58 9.62 1.24
CA TRP A 143 4.58 9.78 2.29
C TRP A 143 4.36 8.83 3.45
N GLY A 144 5.43 8.13 3.89
CA GLY A 144 5.52 7.47 5.19
C GLY A 144 6.25 8.41 6.16
N VAL A 145 5.60 8.87 7.22
CA VAL A 145 6.17 9.87 8.16
C VAL A 145 6.45 9.20 9.50
N GLY A 146 7.72 9.05 9.84
CA GLY A 146 8.16 8.39 11.06
C GLY A 146 8.29 9.32 12.24
N ALA A 147 7.66 8.98 13.36
CA ALA A 147 7.75 9.69 14.65
C ALA A 147 7.55 11.22 14.57
N GLY A 148 6.71 11.68 13.63
CA GLY A 148 6.41 13.10 13.45
C GLY A 148 5.78 13.75 14.67
N THR A 149 6.10 15.04 14.91
CA THR A 149 5.38 15.85 15.88
C THR A 149 3.94 16.09 15.41
N ARG A 150 3.09 16.62 16.30
CA ARG A 150 1.70 16.93 15.96
C ARG A 150 1.62 17.92 14.80
N GLU A 151 2.47 18.94 14.80
CA GLU A 151 2.53 20.01 13.79
C GLU A 151 2.97 19.47 12.44
N VAL A 152 3.96 18.58 12.40
CA VAL A 152 4.42 17.90 11.19
C VAL A 152 3.30 17.04 10.60
N LEU A 153 2.63 16.22 11.42
CA LEU A 153 1.55 15.35 10.95
C LEU A 153 0.31 16.17 10.51
N GLN A 154 -0.02 17.24 11.24
CA GLN A 154 -1.10 18.15 10.86
C GLN A 154 -0.82 18.79 9.49
N TRP A 155 0.41 19.22 9.24
CA TRP A 155 0.80 19.79 7.96
C TRP A 155 0.59 18.77 6.82
N PHE A 156 0.97 17.50 7.01
CA PHE A 156 0.73 16.45 5.99
C PHE A 156 -0.76 16.21 5.73
N ILE A 157 -1.62 16.29 6.73
CA ILE A 157 -3.08 16.14 6.57
C ILE A 157 -3.64 17.21 5.61
N GLU A 158 -3.06 18.40 5.62
CA GLU A 158 -3.48 19.54 4.80
C GLU A 158 -2.96 19.46 3.35
N GLN A 159 -2.08 18.51 3.05
CA GLN A 159 -1.57 18.32 1.70
C GLN A 159 -2.51 17.45 0.86
N LYS A 160 -2.42 17.61 -0.48
CA LYS A 160 -3.13 16.74 -1.43
C LYS A 160 -2.51 15.34 -1.50
N THR A 161 -1.19 15.24 -1.30
CA THR A 161 -0.45 13.98 -1.33
C THR A 161 -0.73 13.20 -0.05
N PRO A 162 -1.21 11.95 -0.14
CA PRO A 162 -1.54 11.15 1.03
C PRO A 162 -0.31 10.86 1.89
N ALA A 163 -0.52 10.82 3.21
CA ALA A 163 0.51 10.46 4.16
C ALA A 163 0.05 9.41 5.15
N PHE A 164 0.98 8.57 5.58
CA PHE A 164 0.80 7.52 6.58
C PHE A 164 1.78 7.73 7.72
N ALA A 165 1.27 7.80 8.96
CA ALA A 165 2.11 8.01 10.13
C ALA A 165 2.65 6.69 10.68
N LEU A 166 3.98 6.55 10.68
CA LEU A 166 4.72 5.48 11.38
C LEU A 166 5.10 5.99 12.76
N TYR A 167 4.29 5.63 13.77
CA TYR A 167 4.43 6.19 15.13
C TYR A 167 4.13 7.71 15.19
N GLY A 168 4.69 8.41 16.16
CA GLY A 168 4.53 9.86 16.31
C GLY A 168 3.27 10.30 17.06
N ARG A 169 3.08 11.63 17.16
CA ARG A 169 2.02 12.25 17.97
C ARG A 169 0.71 12.40 17.18
N ARG A 170 0.17 11.27 16.68
CA ARG A 170 -1.04 11.24 15.84
C ARG A 170 -2.39 11.23 16.58
N HIS A 171 -2.40 11.21 17.92
CA HIS A 171 -3.65 11.14 18.69
C HIS A 171 -4.64 12.23 18.27
N LYS A 172 -5.89 11.85 17.96
CA LYS A 172 -6.97 12.72 17.46
C LYS A 172 -6.69 13.42 16.11
N LEU A 173 -5.66 13.02 15.37
CA LEU A 173 -5.45 13.49 14.00
C LEU A 173 -6.12 12.56 13.00
N LYS A 174 -6.68 13.12 11.93
CA LYS A 174 -7.31 12.35 10.83
C LYS A 174 -6.25 11.87 9.83
N ILE A 175 -5.29 11.09 10.30
CA ILE A 175 -4.23 10.49 9.49
C ILE A 175 -4.20 8.98 9.73
N ALA A 176 -4.10 8.20 8.66
CA ALA A 176 -3.84 6.77 8.76
C ALA A 176 -2.45 6.53 9.37
N GLY A 177 -2.31 5.52 10.19
CA GLY A 177 -1.01 5.27 10.78
C GLY A 177 -0.99 4.05 11.70
N ILE A 178 0.23 3.61 12.01
CA ILE A 178 0.52 2.51 12.93
C ILE A 178 1.38 3.02 14.09
N GLY A 179 1.23 2.41 15.24
CA GLY A 179 2.08 2.64 16.40
C GLY A 179 1.81 1.58 17.46
N PRO A 180 2.71 1.42 18.45
CA PRO A 180 2.51 0.46 19.52
C PRO A 180 1.30 0.87 20.37
N ASP A 181 0.54 -0.11 20.80
CA ASP A 181 -0.42 0.06 21.88
C ASP A 181 0.30 -0.08 23.23
N ASN A 182 0.80 1.04 23.72
CA ASN A 182 1.55 1.09 24.97
C ASN A 182 0.65 1.17 26.23
N ILE A 183 -0.64 1.42 26.07
CA ILE A 183 -1.55 1.66 27.19
C ILE A 183 -1.60 0.44 28.13
N PRO A 184 -1.81 -0.79 27.67
CA PRO A 184 -1.81 -1.96 28.54
C PRO A 184 -0.49 -2.15 29.29
N ALA A 185 0.64 -1.94 28.61
CA ALA A 185 1.97 -2.08 29.20
C ALA A 185 2.22 -1.02 30.30
N PHE A 186 1.84 0.24 30.05
CA PHE A 186 1.96 1.30 31.05
C PHE A 186 1.06 1.06 32.26
N VAL A 187 -0.17 0.60 32.04
CA VAL A 187 -1.10 0.26 33.14
C VAL A 187 -0.53 -0.85 34.00
N GLU A 188 0.01 -1.91 33.39
CA GLU A 188 0.61 -3.01 34.11
C GLU A 188 1.87 -2.61 34.88
N ALA A 189 2.76 -1.87 34.23
CA ALA A 189 3.98 -1.34 34.88
C ALA A 189 3.63 -0.44 36.07
N THR A 190 2.64 0.45 35.92
CA THR A 190 2.18 1.34 36.99
C THR A 190 1.59 0.53 38.16
N ARG A 191 0.74 -0.46 37.88
CA ARG A 191 0.18 -1.33 38.91
C ARG A 191 1.29 -2.03 39.68
N ARG A 192 2.29 -2.58 38.97
CA ARG A 192 3.41 -3.27 39.60
C ARG A 192 4.26 -2.36 40.49
N LEU A 193 4.49 -1.11 40.05
CA LEU A 193 5.19 -0.11 40.86
C LEU A 193 4.42 0.21 42.14
N ILE A 194 3.09 0.38 42.07
CA ILE A 194 2.23 0.62 43.26
C ILE A 194 2.29 -0.57 44.22
N GLU A 195 2.22 -1.79 43.71
CA GLU A 195 2.33 -3.01 44.53
C GLU A 195 3.67 -3.12 45.27
N LEU A 196 4.75 -2.60 44.67
CA LEU A 196 6.09 -2.52 45.23
C LEU A 196 6.29 -1.34 46.19
N GLY A 197 5.23 -0.55 46.46
CA GLY A 197 5.24 0.55 47.42
C GLY A 197 5.70 1.91 46.83
N HIS A 198 5.82 2.04 45.53
CA HIS A 198 6.10 3.32 44.90
C HIS A 198 4.80 4.15 44.77
N HIS A 199 4.72 5.27 45.49
CA HIS A 199 3.53 6.14 45.51
C HIS A 199 3.80 7.55 44.95
N ARG A 200 4.98 7.78 44.40
CA ARG A 200 5.42 9.06 43.80
C ARG A 200 6.25 8.81 42.56
#